data_61f0ef369c9cb31de013f53f231c20d8
#
_entry.id   61f0ef369c9cb31de013f53f231c20d8
#
_cell.length_a   1.000
_cell.length_b   1.000
_cell.length_c   1.000
_cell.angle_alpha   90.00
_cell.angle_beta   90.00
_cell.angle_gamma   90.00
#
_symmetry.space_group_name_H-M   'P 1'
#
loop_
_entity.id
_entity.type
_entity.pdbx_description
1 polymer ?
#
loop_
_entity_poly.entity_id
_entity_poly.type
_entity_poly.pdbx_seq_one_letter_code
_entity_poly.pdbx_strand_id
1 'polypeptide(L)'
;MGAPQVSESSKELPCIRCGDCLPACPVGLDPQQLHVRLRAGQDDLAARLRLSDCTSCAACDAACPSHIPLAEQFRIARQSVDARALLLQQAAAARERFEQRARRLERDSDERRQRELELTRQTDSGDAVAAALARGKARVRPGNPE
;
A
#
# COMPACT_ATOMS: atom_id res chain seq x y z
N MET A 1 39.23 -5.27 -27.38
CA MET A 1 37.99 -4.92 -26.68
C MET A 1 36.85 -5.44 -27.53
N GLY A 2 36.40 -6.69 -27.24
CA GLY A 2 35.34 -7.34 -28.00
C GLY A 2 33.97 -6.84 -27.51
N ALA A 3 33.19 -6.28 -28.42
CA ALA A 3 31.78 -5.98 -28.11
C ALA A 3 31.04 -7.29 -27.79
N PRO A 4 30.12 -7.31 -26.82
CA PRO A 4 29.29 -8.47 -26.57
C PRO A 4 28.50 -8.76 -27.81
N GLN A 5 28.72 -9.94 -28.40
CA GLN A 5 27.90 -10.44 -29.49
C GLN A 5 26.52 -10.70 -28.93
N VAL A 6 25.56 -9.85 -29.31
CA VAL A 6 24.15 -10.09 -29.13
C VAL A 6 23.85 -11.35 -29.97
N SER A 7 23.62 -12.47 -29.27
CA SER A 7 23.22 -13.72 -29.94
C SER A 7 21.98 -13.40 -30.76
N GLU A 8 22.04 -13.72 -32.06
CA GLU A 8 20.93 -13.64 -32.99
C GLU A 8 19.73 -14.36 -32.35
N SER A 9 18.79 -13.58 -31.86
CA SER A 9 17.56 -14.13 -31.32
C SER A 9 16.87 -14.87 -32.43
N SER A 10 16.79 -16.18 -32.28
CA SER A 10 15.93 -17.05 -33.09
C SER A 10 14.60 -16.33 -33.23
N LYS A 11 14.17 -16.10 -34.46
CA LYS A 11 13.02 -15.26 -34.77
C LYS A 11 11.79 -15.82 -34.05
N GLU A 12 11.36 -15.15 -32.99
CA GLU A 12 10.17 -15.53 -32.23
C GLU A 12 8.96 -15.62 -33.19
N LEU A 13 8.29 -16.74 -33.18
CA LEU A 13 7.09 -16.98 -33.97
C LEU A 13 5.85 -16.88 -33.06
N PRO A 14 4.67 -16.61 -33.63
CA PRO A 14 3.43 -16.61 -32.86
C PRO A 14 3.17 -17.97 -32.19
N CYS A 15 2.60 -17.94 -30.98
CA CYS A 15 2.21 -19.13 -30.26
C CYS A 15 1.14 -19.91 -31.04
N ILE A 16 1.46 -21.16 -31.43
CA ILE A 16 0.55 -22.06 -32.14
C ILE A 16 -0.35 -22.88 -31.24
N ARG A 17 -0.22 -22.69 -29.91
CA ARG A 17 -1.01 -23.37 -28.86
C ARG A 17 -0.86 -24.91 -28.88
N CYS A 18 0.33 -25.42 -29.17
CA CYS A 18 0.61 -26.87 -29.20
C CYS A 18 0.50 -27.52 -27.82
N GLY A 19 0.76 -26.79 -26.75
CA GLY A 19 0.69 -27.31 -25.39
C GLY A 19 1.97 -27.97 -24.88
N ASP A 20 3.02 -28.09 -25.70
CA ASP A 20 4.26 -28.81 -25.35
C ASP A 20 5.00 -28.22 -24.13
N CYS A 21 4.76 -26.92 -23.85
CA CYS A 21 5.32 -26.25 -22.69
C CYS A 21 4.67 -26.67 -21.35
N LEU A 22 3.46 -27.28 -21.37
CA LEU A 22 2.75 -27.70 -20.15
C LEU A 22 3.48 -28.84 -19.42
N PRO A 23 3.74 -29.99 -20.07
CA PRO A 23 4.44 -31.11 -19.43
C PRO A 23 5.91 -30.77 -19.14
N ALA A 24 6.47 -29.77 -19.83
CA ALA A 24 7.85 -29.36 -19.61
C ALA A 24 8.06 -28.56 -18.32
N CYS A 25 7.00 -28.01 -17.73
CA CYS A 25 7.11 -27.20 -16.52
C CYS A 25 7.30 -28.06 -15.26
N PRO A 26 8.44 -27.99 -14.56
CA PRO A 26 8.69 -28.85 -13.37
C PRO A 26 7.83 -28.46 -12.17
N VAL A 27 7.28 -27.24 -12.16
CA VAL A 27 6.43 -26.72 -11.08
C VAL A 27 4.94 -26.93 -11.37
N GLY A 28 4.61 -27.43 -12.58
CA GLY A 28 3.22 -27.69 -13.00
C GLY A 28 2.42 -26.39 -13.23
N LEU A 29 3.08 -25.35 -13.71
CA LEU A 29 2.40 -24.16 -14.21
C LEU A 29 1.82 -24.43 -15.60
N ASP A 30 0.95 -23.54 -16.06
CA ASP A 30 0.49 -23.49 -17.44
C ASP A 30 1.18 -22.32 -18.19
N PRO A 31 2.36 -22.56 -18.83
CA PRO A 31 3.11 -21.50 -19.52
C PRO A 31 2.33 -20.92 -20.71
N GLN A 32 1.48 -21.72 -21.36
CA GLN A 32 0.66 -21.26 -22.47
C GLN A 32 -0.36 -20.20 -22.01
N GLN A 33 -1.09 -20.48 -20.92
CA GLN A 33 -2.06 -19.55 -20.37
C GLN A 33 -1.37 -18.29 -19.83
N LEU A 34 -0.27 -18.45 -19.12
CA LEU A 34 0.55 -17.32 -18.64
C LEU A 34 0.96 -16.41 -19.81
N HIS A 35 1.53 -16.97 -20.86
CA HIS A 35 1.93 -16.22 -22.04
C HIS A 35 0.76 -15.45 -22.67
N VAL A 36 -0.37 -16.10 -22.89
CA VAL A 36 -1.57 -15.46 -23.47
C VAL A 36 -2.07 -14.30 -22.60
N ARG A 37 -2.11 -14.48 -21.27
CA ARG A 37 -2.57 -13.44 -20.36
C ARG A 37 -1.63 -12.24 -20.32
N LEU A 38 -0.33 -12.49 -20.26
CA LEU A 38 0.68 -11.43 -20.26
C LEU A 38 0.68 -10.63 -21.58
N ARG A 39 0.57 -11.31 -22.70
CA ARG A 39 0.44 -10.61 -23.99
C ARG A 39 -0.85 -9.79 -24.12
N ALA A 40 -1.90 -10.14 -23.39
CA ALA A 40 -3.14 -9.38 -23.32
C ALA A 40 -3.09 -8.26 -22.23
N GLY A 41 -1.96 -8.04 -21.56
CA GLY A 41 -1.84 -7.06 -20.47
C GLY A 41 -2.67 -7.41 -19.21
N GLN A 42 -2.99 -8.69 -19.04
CA GLN A 42 -3.82 -9.20 -17.95
C GLN A 42 -2.94 -9.71 -16.79
N ASP A 43 -2.07 -8.87 -16.27
CA ASP A 43 -1.08 -9.22 -15.24
C ASP A 43 -1.73 -9.77 -13.96
N ASP A 44 -2.89 -9.24 -13.57
CA ASP A 44 -3.63 -9.70 -12.39
C ASP A 44 -4.12 -11.15 -12.57
N LEU A 45 -4.52 -11.54 -13.79
CA LEU A 45 -4.89 -12.92 -14.09
C LEU A 45 -3.67 -13.84 -14.18
N ALA A 46 -2.54 -13.35 -14.69
CA ALA A 46 -1.28 -14.09 -14.69
C ALA A 46 -0.80 -14.35 -13.24
N ALA A 47 -0.95 -13.38 -12.34
CA ALA A 47 -0.65 -13.55 -10.92
C ALA A 47 -1.51 -14.67 -10.28
N ARG A 48 -2.80 -14.74 -10.61
CA ARG A 48 -3.70 -15.81 -10.15
C ARG A 48 -3.34 -17.20 -10.70
N LEU A 49 -2.64 -17.27 -11.82
CA LEU A 49 -2.10 -18.50 -12.40
C LEU A 49 -0.76 -18.91 -11.80
N ARG A 50 -0.43 -18.41 -10.60
CA ARG A 50 0.76 -18.76 -9.83
C ARG A 50 2.07 -18.38 -10.54
N LEU A 51 2.08 -17.26 -11.27
CA LEU A 51 3.29 -16.74 -11.94
C LEU A 51 4.47 -16.60 -10.96
N SER A 52 4.21 -16.29 -9.68
CA SER A 52 5.21 -16.21 -8.61
C SER A 52 6.00 -17.49 -8.39
N ASP A 53 5.40 -18.65 -8.66
CA ASP A 53 6.03 -19.95 -8.46
C ASP A 53 7.00 -20.32 -9.60
N CYS A 54 7.07 -19.51 -10.66
CA CYS A 54 7.97 -19.76 -11.78
C CYS A 54 9.43 -19.65 -11.34
N THR A 55 10.18 -20.71 -11.56
CA THR A 55 11.62 -20.79 -11.22
C THR A 55 12.53 -20.21 -12.31
N SER A 56 11.95 -19.77 -13.43
CA SER A 56 12.67 -19.28 -14.62
C SER A 56 13.69 -20.30 -15.15
N CYS A 57 13.38 -21.59 -15.09
CA CYS A 57 14.27 -22.69 -15.50
C CYS A 57 14.42 -22.86 -17.02
N ALA A 58 13.66 -22.10 -17.81
CA ALA A 58 13.64 -22.15 -19.28
C ALA A 58 13.27 -23.52 -19.93
N ALA A 59 12.76 -24.49 -19.15
CA ALA A 59 12.32 -25.77 -19.71
C ALA A 59 11.16 -25.59 -20.72
N CYS A 60 10.26 -24.64 -20.46
CA CYS A 60 9.17 -24.29 -21.37
C CYS A 60 9.67 -23.63 -22.66
N ASP A 61 10.79 -22.89 -22.64
CA ASP A 61 11.41 -22.29 -23.83
C ASP A 61 11.99 -23.38 -24.72
N ALA A 62 12.70 -24.34 -24.14
CA ALA A 62 13.31 -25.45 -24.83
C ALA A 62 12.25 -26.35 -25.51
N ALA A 63 11.07 -26.48 -24.92
CA ALA A 63 9.96 -27.24 -25.45
C ALA A 63 9.12 -26.46 -26.47
N CYS A 64 9.35 -25.17 -26.66
CA CYS A 64 8.53 -24.32 -27.50
C CYS A 64 8.96 -24.38 -28.99
N PRO A 65 8.16 -24.93 -29.90
CA PRO A 65 8.50 -24.96 -31.35
C PRO A 65 8.47 -23.56 -31.99
N SER A 66 7.82 -22.60 -31.36
CA SER A 66 7.77 -21.19 -31.81
C SER A 66 8.92 -20.34 -31.26
N HIS A 67 9.85 -20.93 -30.51
CA HIS A 67 11.02 -20.27 -29.93
C HIS A 67 10.68 -19.02 -29.13
N ILE A 68 9.55 -19.06 -28.38
CA ILE A 68 9.11 -17.95 -27.52
C ILE A 68 9.93 -17.97 -26.24
N PRO A 69 10.56 -16.85 -25.83
CA PRO A 69 11.34 -16.76 -24.59
C PRO A 69 10.41 -16.61 -23.38
N LEU A 70 9.66 -17.67 -23.07
CA LEU A 70 8.63 -17.68 -22.01
C LEU A 70 9.22 -17.39 -20.64
N ALA A 71 10.37 -18.00 -20.31
CA ALA A 71 11.01 -17.81 -19.02
C ALA A 71 11.41 -16.36 -18.77
N GLU A 72 11.92 -15.67 -19.80
CA GLU A 72 12.28 -14.26 -19.71
C GLU A 72 11.04 -13.38 -19.60
N GLN A 73 9.98 -13.64 -20.38
CA GLN A 73 8.71 -12.95 -20.26
C GLN A 73 8.12 -13.08 -18.86
N PHE A 74 8.15 -14.29 -18.28
CA PHE A 74 7.62 -14.53 -16.93
C PHE A 74 8.49 -13.86 -15.85
N ARG A 75 9.80 -13.83 -16.03
CA ARG A 75 10.72 -13.14 -15.13
C ARG A 75 10.41 -11.63 -15.04
N ILE A 76 10.26 -10.99 -16.22
CA ILE A 76 9.92 -9.56 -16.32
C ILE A 76 8.54 -9.30 -15.70
N ALA A 77 7.55 -10.11 -16.09
CA ALA A 77 6.19 -9.96 -15.60
C ALA A 77 6.09 -10.15 -14.06
N ARG A 78 6.81 -11.12 -13.50
CA ARG A 78 6.87 -11.31 -12.04
C ARG A 78 7.42 -10.08 -11.35
N GLN A 79 8.51 -9.49 -11.83
CA GLN A 79 9.06 -8.27 -11.26
C GLN A 79 8.06 -7.11 -11.27
N SER A 80 7.29 -6.96 -12.35
CA SER A 80 6.26 -5.90 -12.43
C SER A 80 5.09 -6.15 -11.48
N VAL A 81 4.64 -7.39 -11.34
CA VAL A 81 3.59 -7.79 -10.40
C VAL A 81 4.03 -7.55 -8.96
N ASP A 82 5.24 -7.96 -8.60
CA ASP A 82 5.80 -7.78 -7.25
C ASP A 82 5.97 -6.31 -6.91
N ALA A 83 6.50 -5.50 -7.84
CA ALA A 83 6.64 -4.06 -7.66
C ALA A 83 5.28 -3.37 -7.45
N ARG A 84 4.27 -3.75 -8.23
CA ARG A 84 2.90 -3.23 -8.07
C ARG A 84 2.27 -3.63 -6.74
N ALA A 85 2.44 -4.88 -6.31
CA ALA A 85 1.97 -5.35 -5.01
C ALA A 85 2.60 -4.55 -3.86
N LEU A 86 3.91 -4.30 -3.92
CA LEU A 86 4.61 -3.48 -2.95
C LEU A 86 4.07 -2.05 -2.89
N LEU A 87 3.84 -1.41 -4.03
CA LEU A 87 3.25 -0.07 -4.10
C LEU A 87 1.85 -0.01 -3.48
N LEU A 88 1.01 -1.02 -3.74
CA LEU A 88 -0.33 -1.12 -3.15
C LEU A 88 -0.27 -1.28 -1.62
N GLN A 89 0.65 -2.09 -1.11
CA GLN A 89 0.87 -2.25 0.32
C GLN A 89 1.34 -0.94 0.97
N GLN A 90 2.27 -0.24 0.34
CA GLN A 90 2.75 1.06 0.82
C GLN A 90 1.63 2.11 0.84
N ALA A 91 0.80 2.15 -0.20
CA ALA A 91 -0.35 3.04 -0.27
C ALA A 91 -1.40 2.73 0.81
N ALA A 92 -1.69 1.44 1.05
CA ALA A 92 -2.59 1.02 2.12
C ALA A 92 -2.08 1.43 3.51
N ALA A 93 -0.79 1.18 3.79
CA ALA A 93 -0.16 1.57 5.05
C ALA A 93 -0.11 3.10 5.24
N ALA A 94 0.09 3.86 4.16
CA ALA A 94 0.04 5.32 4.21
C ALA A 94 -1.37 5.83 4.53
N ARG A 95 -2.40 5.24 3.91
CA ARG A 95 -3.81 5.55 4.20
C ARG A 95 -4.16 5.26 5.65
N GLU A 96 -3.76 4.11 6.17
CA GLU A 96 -4.02 3.75 7.56
C GLU A 96 -3.37 4.75 8.54
N ARG A 97 -2.10 5.12 8.32
CA ARG A 97 -1.42 6.15 9.12
C ARG A 97 -2.14 7.51 9.08
N PHE A 98 -2.63 7.90 7.90
CA PHE A 98 -3.39 9.15 7.75
C PHE A 98 -4.71 9.10 8.54
N GLU A 99 -5.46 8.01 8.44
CA GLU A 99 -6.72 7.83 9.17
C GLU A 99 -6.49 7.81 10.69
N GLN A 100 -5.47 7.12 11.16
CA GLN A 100 -5.10 7.11 12.58
C GLN A 100 -4.75 8.51 13.09
N ARG A 101 -4.01 9.29 12.29
CA ARG A 101 -3.71 10.68 12.61
C ARG A 101 -4.96 11.55 12.64
N ALA A 102 -5.85 11.41 11.66
CA ALA A 102 -7.11 12.17 11.61
C ALA A 102 -7.97 11.89 12.85
N ARG A 103 -8.17 10.61 13.20
CA ARG A 103 -8.92 10.22 14.41
C ARG A 103 -8.31 10.78 15.71
N ARG A 104 -6.97 10.85 15.77
CA ARG A 104 -6.28 11.44 16.94
C ARG A 104 -6.55 12.92 17.03
N LEU A 105 -6.40 13.66 15.93
CA LEU A 105 -6.67 15.10 15.90
C LEU A 105 -8.14 15.43 16.23
N GLU A 106 -9.07 14.61 15.77
CA GLU A 106 -10.49 14.74 16.08
C GLU A 106 -10.73 14.57 17.58
N ARG A 107 -10.21 13.49 18.21
CA ARG A 107 -10.30 13.32 19.66
C ARG A 107 -9.69 14.49 20.43
N ASP A 108 -8.49 14.93 20.05
CA ASP A 108 -7.80 16.05 20.70
C ASP A 108 -8.60 17.36 20.57
N SER A 109 -9.32 17.56 19.46
CA SER A 109 -10.19 18.72 19.25
C SER A 109 -11.45 18.65 20.14
N ASP A 110 -12.05 17.46 20.23
CA ASP A 110 -13.23 17.24 21.06
C ASP A 110 -12.91 17.39 22.56
N GLU A 111 -11.79 16.84 23.00
CA GLU A 111 -11.32 17.02 24.38
C GLU A 111 -11.07 18.50 24.71
N ARG A 112 -10.46 19.25 23.78
CA ARG A 112 -10.28 20.70 23.99
C ARG A 112 -11.61 21.42 24.10
N ARG A 113 -12.55 21.11 23.20
CA ARG A 113 -13.89 21.71 23.24
C ARG A 113 -14.63 21.39 24.55
N GLN A 114 -14.52 20.13 24.99
CA GLN A 114 -15.13 19.73 26.29
C GLN A 114 -14.51 20.48 27.46
N ARG A 115 -13.17 20.64 27.50
CA ARG A 115 -12.48 21.42 28.54
C ARG A 115 -12.90 22.90 28.56
N GLU A 116 -13.05 23.51 27.37
CA GLU A 116 -13.51 24.88 27.22
C GLU A 116 -14.94 25.04 27.76
N LEU A 117 -15.85 24.13 27.38
CA LEU A 117 -17.23 24.12 27.86
C LEU A 117 -17.29 23.96 29.40
N GLU A 118 -16.45 23.09 29.95
CA GLU A 118 -16.40 22.87 31.39
C GLU A 118 -15.85 24.10 32.13
N LEU A 119 -14.79 24.73 31.60
CA LEU A 119 -14.27 26.00 32.14
C LEU A 119 -15.33 27.10 32.08
N THR A 120 -16.06 27.23 30.97
CA THR A 120 -17.16 28.22 30.84
C THR A 120 -18.25 27.96 31.85
N ARG A 121 -18.66 26.71 32.06
CA ARG A 121 -19.66 26.37 33.11
C ARG A 121 -19.19 26.73 34.51
N GLN A 122 -17.89 26.50 34.82
CA GLN A 122 -17.31 26.86 36.10
C GLN A 122 -17.23 28.37 36.32
N THR A 123 -16.99 29.14 35.26
CA THR A 123 -16.97 30.62 35.34
C THR A 123 -18.37 31.24 35.35
N ASP A 124 -19.34 30.63 34.67
CA ASP A 124 -20.74 31.07 34.66
C ASP A 124 -21.52 30.65 35.93
N SER A 125 -21.03 29.67 36.67
CA SER A 125 -21.56 29.46 38.00
C SER A 125 -21.24 30.70 38.85
N GLY A 126 -22.23 31.51 39.15
CA GLY A 126 -22.11 32.79 39.85
C GLY A 126 -21.30 32.74 41.17
N ASP A 127 -20.99 31.55 41.64
CA ASP A 127 -20.16 31.26 42.81
C ASP A 127 -18.72 31.76 42.67
N ALA A 128 -18.13 31.70 41.47
CA ALA A 128 -16.75 32.20 41.24
C ALA A 128 -16.70 33.73 41.31
N VAL A 129 -17.71 34.40 40.76
CA VAL A 129 -17.86 35.86 40.81
C VAL A 129 -18.20 36.31 42.23
N ALA A 130 -19.12 35.62 42.91
CA ALA A 130 -19.47 35.88 44.29
C ALA A 130 -18.28 35.70 45.23
N ALA A 131 -17.49 34.64 45.04
CA ALA A 131 -16.27 34.41 45.83
C ALA A 131 -15.17 35.43 45.55
N ALA A 132 -15.03 35.94 44.33
CA ALA A 132 -14.10 37.01 43.99
C ALA A 132 -14.52 38.34 44.58
N LEU A 133 -15.82 38.66 44.54
CA LEU A 133 -16.39 39.85 45.18
C LEU A 133 -16.26 39.81 46.73
N ALA A 134 -16.50 38.64 47.31
CA ALA A 134 -16.32 38.45 48.77
C ALA A 134 -14.86 38.66 49.19
N ARG A 135 -13.90 38.14 48.42
CA ARG A 135 -12.47 38.38 48.66
C ARG A 135 -12.07 39.83 48.48
N GLY A 136 -12.65 40.52 47.48
CA GLY A 136 -12.44 41.95 47.25
C GLY A 136 -12.95 42.80 48.44
N LYS A 137 -14.17 42.53 48.94
CA LYS A 137 -14.75 43.19 50.11
C LYS A 137 -13.96 42.92 51.39
N ALA A 138 -13.42 41.73 51.58
CA ALA A 138 -12.61 41.40 52.76
C ALA A 138 -11.24 42.12 52.75
N ARG A 139 -10.74 42.56 51.62
CA ARG A 139 -9.50 43.33 51.52
C ARG A 139 -9.67 44.82 51.79
N VAL A 140 -10.87 45.36 51.67
CA VAL A 140 -11.18 46.74 52.04
C VAL A 140 -11.43 46.76 53.58
N ARG A 141 -10.35 46.85 54.38
CA ARG A 141 -10.47 47.14 55.80
C ARG A 141 -11.12 48.51 55.98
N PRO A 142 -12.13 48.65 56.78
CA PRO A 142 -12.59 49.98 57.14
C PRO A 142 -11.44 50.68 57.83
N GLY A 143 -11.09 51.85 57.35
CA GLY A 143 -10.10 52.72 57.95
C GLY A 143 -10.50 53.03 59.37
N ASN A 144 -9.53 53.00 60.26
CA ASN A 144 -9.65 53.36 61.65
C ASN A 144 -10.10 54.83 61.71
N PRO A 145 -11.18 55.20 62.43
CA PRO A 145 -11.49 56.62 62.73
C PRO A 145 -10.57 57.09 63.84
N GLU A 146 -9.73 58.07 63.58
CA GLU A 146 -9.26 59.00 64.66
C GLU A 146 -10.32 60.03 64.92
#